data_d11df90c69ac25ea6e3f69e0b90eb4ef
#
_entry.id   d11df90c69ac25ea6e3f69e0b90eb4ef
#
_cell.length_a   1.000
_cell.length_b   1.000
_cell.length_c   1.000
_cell.angle_alpha   90.00
_cell.angle_beta   90.00
_cell.angle_gamma   90.00
#
_symmetry.space_group_name_H-M   'P 1'
#
loop_
_entity.id
_entity.type
_entity.pdbx_description
1 polymer ?
#
loop_
_entity_poly.entity_id
_entity_poly.type
_entity_poly.pdbx_seq_one_letter_code
_entity_poly.pdbx_strand_id
1 'polypeptide(L)'
;MPLAFPCMTITPKMTAQDSFQTLKTFFESRSASRQALKALKEGIEIGVVIGGSVECALFRQGEQPVVEARPAKDPDVIFHIQPESVEILSTQTKDEIADIGINIMREVLAGNITIKVPGRFLNLLSNGYLDMIKQGGAPVMSFLAHHGLASIAKITAAIRKMKG
;
A
#
# COMPACT_ATOMS: atom_id res chain seq x y z
N MET A 1 -7.61 -49.09 18.73
CA MET A 1 -7.82 -48.34 17.50
C MET A 1 -7.16 -47.02 17.64
N PRO A 2 -6.18 -46.68 16.81
CA PRO A 2 -5.64 -45.34 16.81
C PRO A 2 -6.70 -44.40 16.26
N LEU A 3 -7.16 -43.49 17.09
CA LEU A 3 -7.95 -42.35 16.66
C LEU A 3 -7.04 -41.50 15.82
N ALA A 4 -7.17 -41.57 14.50
CA ALA A 4 -6.58 -40.58 13.61
C ALA A 4 -7.28 -39.26 13.88
N PHE A 5 -6.64 -38.40 14.67
CA PHE A 5 -7.03 -37.00 14.71
C PHE A 5 -6.77 -36.45 13.32
N PRO A 6 -7.78 -35.82 12.67
CA PRO A 6 -7.48 -35.11 11.46
C PRO A 6 -6.41 -34.09 11.81
N CYS A 7 -5.27 -34.17 11.16
CA CYS A 7 -4.32 -33.06 11.16
C CYS A 7 -5.10 -31.83 10.74
N MET A 8 -5.51 -31.03 11.72
CA MET A 8 -5.82 -29.65 11.44
C MET A 8 -4.52 -29.06 10.92
N THR A 9 -4.40 -29.00 9.62
CA THR A 9 -3.41 -28.16 8.95
C THR A 9 -3.78 -26.73 9.35
N ILE A 10 -3.27 -26.31 10.50
CA ILE A 10 -3.23 -24.91 10.85
C ILE A 10 -2.29 -24.32 9.81
N THR A 11 -2.86 -23.67 8.79
CA THR A 11 -2.08 -22.86 7.87
C THR A 11 -1.36 -21.83 8.74
N PRO A 12 -0.03 -21.85 8.83
CA PRO A 12 0.66 -20.91 9.71
C PRO A 12 0.32 -19.50 9.24
N LYS A 13 -0.19 -18.70 10.18
CA LYS A 13 -0.46 -17.30 9.93
C LYS A 13 0.85 -16.63 9.51
N MET A 14 0.82 -15.90 8.38
CA MET A 14 1.99 -15.20 7.89
C MET A 14 2.55 -14.26 8.97
N THR A 15 3.82 -14.40 9.28
CA THR A 15 4.47 -13.49 10.22
C THR A 15 4.71 -12.12 9.57
N ALA A 16 4.94 -11.08 10.38
CA ALA A 16 5.27 -9.75 9.85
C ALA A 16 6.56 -9.77 9.02
N GLN A 17 7.53 -10.61 9.38
CA GLN A 17 8.78 -10.76 8.62
C GLN A 17 8.55 -11.46 7.27
N ASP A 18 7.71 -12.50 7.24
CA ASP A 18 7.33 -13.16 5.99
C ASP A 18 6.56 -12.19 5.08
N SER A 19 5.70 -11.38 5.68
CA SER A 19 4.96 -10.33 4.97
C SER A 19 5.88 -9.28 4.39
N PHE A 20 6.96 -8.93 5.07
CA PHE A 20 7.98 -8.01 4.54
C PHE A 20 8.61 -8.58 3.26
N GLN A 21 9.03 -9.83 3.26
CA GLN A 21 9.61 -10.44 2.05
C GLN A 21 8.60 -10.51 0.91
N THR A 22 7.35 -10.83 1.22
CA THR A 22 6.27 -10.87 0.24
C THR A 22 5.99 -9.49 -0.33
N LEU A 23 5.91 -8.47 0.51
CA LEU A 23 5.69 -7.08 0.10
C LEU A 23 6.85 -6.56 -0.75
N LYS A 24 8.09 -6.86 -0.35
CA LYS A 24 9.29 -6.49 -1.10
C LYS A 24 9.26 -7.10 -2.50
N THR A 25 9.03 -8.38 -2.61
CA THR A 25 8.91 -9.07 -3.90
C THR A 25 7.79 -8.49 -4.75
N PHE A 26 6.64 -8.23 -4.15
CA PHE A 26 5.48 -7.64 -4.83
C PHE A 26 5.84 -6.29 -5.46
N PHE A 27 6.36 -5.35 -4.67
CA PHE A 27 6.65 -4.00 -5.18
C PHE A 27 7.83 -3.97 -6.15
N GLU A 28 8.88 -4.73 -5.89
CA GLU A 28 10.08 -4.71 -6.72
C GLU A 28 9.92 -5.44 -8.06
N SER A 29 9.00 -6.42 -8.15
CA SER A 29 8.81 -7.23 -9.36
C SER A 29 7.72 -6.72 -10.30
N ARG A 30 6.77 -5.91 -9.80
CA ARG A 30 5.60 -5.49 -10.58
C ARG A 30 5.87 -4.27 -11.44
N SER A 31 5.48 -4.33 -12.71
CA SER A 31 5.57 -3.17 -13.61
C SER A 31 4.62 -2.05 -13.17
N ALA A 32 3.47 -2.41 -12.62
CA ALA A 32 2.52 -1.45 -12.05
C ALA A 32 3.12 -0.64 -10.91
N SER A 33 3.88 -1.28 -10.01
CA SER A 33 4.59 -0.57 -8.93
C SER A 33 5.62 0.42 -9.47
N ARG A 34 6.37 -0.01 -10.47
CA ARG A 34 7.36 0.83 -11.15
C ARG A 34 6.70 2.05 -11.78
N GLN A 35 5.60 1.83 -12.47
CA GLN A 35 4.84 2.91 -13.12
C GLN A 35 4.24 3.86 -12.08
N ALA A 36 3.66 3.35 -11.01
CA ALA A 36 3.06 4.17 -9.95
C ALA A 36 4.11 5.06 -9.27
N LEU A 37 5.26 4.49 -8.90
CA LEU A 37 6.30 5.23 -8.20
C LEU A 37 7.00 6.28 -9.06
N LYS A 38 6.92 6.19 -10.39
CA LYS A 38 7.44 7.23 -11.28
C LYS A 38 6.76 8.58 -11.06
N ALA A 39 5.53 8.60 -10.59
CA ALA A 39 4.81 9.84 -10.29
C ALA A 39 5.38 10.58 -9.09
N LEU A 40 6.01 9.87 -8.16
CA LEU A 40 6.64 10.47 -6.99
C LEU A 40 7.97 11.13 -7.35
N LYS A 41 8.27 12.26 -6.72
CA LYS A 41 9.59 12.87 -6.83
C LYS A 41 10.66 11.93 -6.29
N GLU A 42 11.83 12.00 -6.90
CA GLU A 42 12.99 11.25 -6.43
C GLU A 42 13.38 11.67 -5.01
N GLY A 43 13.76 10.70 -4.19
CA GLY A 43 14.10 10.93 -2.78
C GLY A 43 12.92 10.87 -1.82
N ILE A 44 11.68 10.76 -2.33
CA ILE A 44 10.51 10.58 -1.48
C ILE A 44 10.43 9.14 -1.01
N GLU A 45 10.24 8.96 0.30
CA GLU A 45 10.09 7.64 0.91
C GLU A 45 8.68 7.51 1.49
N ILE A 46 8.05 6.37 1.22
CA ILE A 46 6.78 5.98 1.81
C ILE A 46 7.09 5.04 2.98
N GLY A 47 6.54 5.33 4.14
CA GLY A 47 6.64 4.44 5.29
C GLY A 47 5.61 3.33 5.22
N VAL A 48 6.02 2.11 5.58
CA VAL A 48 5.12 0.97 5.71
C VAL A 48 5.42 0.27 7.03
N VAL A 49 4.40 0.04 7.82
CA VAL A 49 4.48 -0.71 9.09
C VAL A 49 3.59 -1.94 8.96
N ILE A 50 4.20 -3.11 9.05
CA ILE A 50 3.50 -4.39 8.91
C ILE A 50 3.26 -5.00 10.28
N GLY A 51 2.00 -5.28 10.59
CA GLY A 51 1.63 -5.92 11.85
C GLY A 51 2.03 -5.14 13.10
N GLY A 52 2.27 -3.84 12.97
CA GLY A 52 2.68 -2.97 14.06
C GLY A 52 4.14 -3.14 14.52
N SER A 53 4.91 -4.03 13.93
CA SER A 53 6.26 -4.37 14.42
C SER A 53 7.38 -4.24 13.39
N VAL A 54 7.10 -4.45 12.11
CA VAL A 54 8.11 -4.38 11.05
C VAL A 54 7.95 -3.07 10.28
N GLU A 55 8.95 -2.22 10.37
CA GLU A 55 9.00 -0.97 9.62
C GLU A 55 9.84 -1.14 8.37
N CYS A 56 9.31 -0.65 7.24
CA CYS A 56 10.06 -0.63 6.00
C CYS A 56 9.83 0.68 5.23
N ALA A 57 10.77 0.98 4.35
CA ALA A 57 10.72 2.14 3.48
C ALA A 57 10.53 1.69 2.04
N LEU A 58 9.55 2.27 1.36
CA LEU A 58 9.30 2.09 -0.05
C LEU A 58 9.65 3.38 -0.79
N PHE A 59 10.52 3.27 -1.77
CA PHE A 59 10.94 4.41 -2.59
C PHE A 59 11.37 3.93 -3.98
N ARG A 60 11.67 4.87 -4.86
CA ARG A 60 12.26 4.52 -6.15
C ARG A 60 13.73 4.93 -6.20
N GLN A 61 14.52 4.08 -6.82
CA GLN A 61 15.91 4.37 -7.14
C GLN A 61 16.02 4.38 -8.67
N GLY A 62 16.09 5.57 -9.26
CA GLY A 62 15.88 5.72 -10.68
C GLY A 62 14.45 5.28 -11.07
N GLU A 63 14.33 4.25 -11.87
CA GLU A 63 13.03 3.69 -12.29
C GLU A 63 12.62 2.44 -11.51
N GLN A 64 13.46 1.96 -10.58
CA GLN A 64 13.20 0.72 -9.84
C GLN A 64 12.57 1.00 -8.48
N PRO A 65 11.46 0.33 -8.15
CA PRO A 65 10.96 0.28 -6.79
C PRO A 65 11.95 -0.44 -5.88
N VAL A 66 12.16 0.08 -4.69
CA VAL A 66 13.03 -0.52 -3.67
C VAL A 66 12.28 -0.53 -2.35
N VAL A 67 12.32 -1.67 -1.67
CA VAL A 67 11.78 -1.82 -0.32
C VAL A 67 12.91 -2.23 0.61
N GLU A 68 13.19 -1.42 1.63
CA GLU A 68 14.24 -1.68 2.60
C GLU A 68 13.67 -1.88 4.01
N ALA A 69 14.29 -2.78 4.76
CA ALA A 69 13.89 -3.09 6.15
C ALA A 69 14.44 -2.05 7.12
N ARG A 70 13.94 -0.84 7.03
CA ARG A 70 14.27 0.29 7.89
C ARG A 70 13.11 1.28 7.93
N PRO A 71 13.02 2.15 8.96
CA PRO A 71 12.04 3.23 8.91
C PRO A 71 12.29 4.18 7.73
N ALA A 72 11.22 4.70 7.14
CA ALA A 72 11.33 5.72 6.11
C ALA A 72 11.84 7.04 6.70
N LYS A 73 12.63 7.77 5.91
CA LYS A 73 13.09 9.12 6.30
C LYS A 73 12.03 10.16 5.95
N ASP A 74 11.61 10.93 6.95
CA ASP A 74 10.65 12.03 6.80
C ASP A 74 9.46 11.68 5.87
N PRO A 75 8.75 10.57 6.13
CA PRO A 75 7.71 10.12 5.24
C PRO A 75 6.53 11.08 5.28
N ASP A 76 5.99 11.41 4.10
CA ASP A 76 4.73 12.15 4.00
C ASP A 76 3.54 11.27 4.32
N VAL A 77 3.66 9.97 4.04
CA VAL A 77 2.62 8.98 4.21
C VAL A 77 3.21 7.73 4.85
N ILE A 78 2.48 7.17 5.81
CA ILE A 78 2.80 5.87 6.42
C ILE A 78 1.58 4.97 6.29
N PHE A 79 1.78 3.79 5.69
CA PHE A 79 0.76 2.75 5.61
C PHE A 79 0.96 1.76 6.74
N HIS A 80 -0.05 1.56 7.56
CA HIS A 80 -0.09 0.48 8.54
C HIS A 80 -0.88 -0.67 7.94
N ILE A 81 -0.21 -1.77 7.64
CA ILE A 81 -0.78 -2.90 6.90
C ILE A 81 -0.80 -4.13 7.78
N GLN A 82 -1.93 -4.84 7.80
CA GLN A 82 -2.00 -6.15 8.43
C GLN A 82 -1.33 -7.20 7.53
N PRO A 83 -0.67 -8.23 8.11
CA PRO A 83 -0.06 -9.31 7.32
C PRO A 83 -1.03 -9.97 6.35
N GLU A 84 -2.28 -10.14 6.73
CA GLU A 84 -3.34 -10.71 5.90
C GLU A 84 -3.59 -9.88 4.63
N SER A 85 -3.50 -8.55 4.73
CA SER A 85 -3.64 -7.67 3.58
C SER A 85 -2.48 -7.79 2.61
N VAL A 86 -1.27 -7.99 3.12
CA VAL A 86 -0.10 -8.26 2.27
C VAL A 86 -0.31 -9.53 1.46
N GLU A 87 -0.82 -10.58 2.09
CA GLU A 87 -1.14 -11.84 1.42
C GLU A 87 -2.18 -11.63 0.31
N ILE A 88 -3.28 -10.93 0.61
CA ILE A 88 -4.33 -10.62 -0.36
C ILE A 88 -3.77 -9.86 -1.56
N LEU A 89 -2.97 -8.82 -1.32
CA LEU A 89 -2.37 -8.02 -2.40
C LEU A 89 -1.40 -8.84 -3.24
N SER A 90 -0.62 -9.72 -2.62
CA SER A 90 0.39 -10.53 -3.31
C SER A 90 -0.20 -11.61 -4.21
N THR A 91 -1.42 -12.07 -3.93
CA THR A 91 -2.11 -13.09 -4.72
C THR A 91 -2.72 -12.56 -6.02
N GLN A 92 -2.65 -11.26 -6.26
CA GLN A 92 -3.15 -10.67 -7.49
C GLN A 92 -2.35 -11.10 -8.70
N THR A 93 -3.06 -11.62 -9.68
CA THR A 93 -2.47 -12.09 -10.94
C THR A 93 -2.30 -10.97 -11.97
N LYS A 94 -3.13 -9.93 -11.88
CA LYS A 94 -3.07 -8.78 -12.80
C LYS A 94 -2.03 -7.77 -12.34
N ASP A 95 -1.13 -7.40 -13.25
CA ASP A 95 -0.11 -6.38 -13.02
C ASP A 95 -0.54 -5.05 -13.65
N GLU A 96 -1.70 -4.55 -13.20
CA GLU A 96 -2.26 -3.27 -13.64
C GLU A 96 -2.44 -2.34 -12.46
N ILE A 97 -2.06 -1.08 -12.62
CA ILE A 97 -2.19 -0.06 -11.56
C ILE A 97 -3.61 0.04 -11.05
N ALA A 98 -4.59 -0.01 -11.96
CA ALA A 98 -6.01 0.11 -11.59
C ALA A 98 -6.43 -1.00 -10.63
N ASP A 99 -6.09 -2.25 -10.93
CA ASP A 99 -6.47 -3.39 -10.10
C ASP A 99 -5.79 -3.36 -8.74
N ILE A 100 -4.49 -3.07 -8.72
CA ILE A 100 -3.72 -2.96 -7.48
C ILE A 100 -4.25 -1.81 -6.62
N GLY A 101 -4.48 -0.65 -7.22
CA GLY A 101 -5.00 0.52 -6.52
C GLY A 101 -6.39 0.28 -5.92
N ILE A 102 -7.30 -0.35 -6.66
CA ILE A 102 -8.64 -0.68 -6.17
C ILE A 102 -8.56 -1.64 -4.99
N ASN A 103 -7.71 -2.64 -5.06
CA ASN A 103 -7.58 -3.61 -3.97
C ASN A 103 -6.95 -2.99 -2.72
N ILE A 104 -5.97 -2.11 -2.87
CA ILE A 104 -5.44 -1.33 -1.74
C ILE A 104 -6.57 -0.51 -1.09
N MET A 105 -7.37 0.19 -1.90
CA MET A 105 -8.46 1.00 -1.39
C MET A 105 -9.55 0.16 -0.69
N ARG A 106 -9.83 -1.04 -1.19
CA ARG A 106 -10.75 -1.97 -0.50
C ARG A 106 -10.24 -2.34 0.88
N GLU A 107 -8.96 -2.63 1.01
CA GLU A 107 -8.34 -2.94 2.30
C GLU A 107 -8.34 -1.73 3.24
N VAL A 108 -8.16 -0.52 2.71
CA VAL A 108 -8.28 0.72 3.48
C VAL A 108 -9.71 0.89 4.00
N LEU A 109 -10.71 0.71 3.14
CA LEU A 109 -12.12 0.83 3.53
C LEU A 109 -12.56 -0.25 4.53
N ALA A 110 -11.98 -1.44 4.44
CA ALA A 110 -12.21 -2.52 5.41
C ALA A 110 -11.51 -2.29 6.75
N GLY A 111 -10.63 -1.30 6.84
CA GLY A 111 -9.87 -1.01 8.07
C GLY A 111 -8.61 -1.86 8.26
N ASN A 112 -8.24 -2.67 7.28
CA ASN A 112 -7.05 -3.53 7.34
C ASN A 112 -5.77 -2.79 6.97
N ILE A 113 -5.90 -1.69 6.24
CA ILE A 113 -4.82 -0.76 5.95
C ILE A 113 -5.24 0.61 6.51
N THR A 114 -4.40 1.18 7.35
CA THR A 114 -4.59 2.54 7.85
C THR A 114 -3.51 3.44 7.27
N ILE A 115 -3.92 4.61 6.79
CA ILE A 115 -3.01 5.60 6.22
C ILE A 115 -2.84 6.72 7.23
N LYS A 116 -1.58 7.05 7.55
CA LYS A 116 -1.23 8.21 8.37
C LYS A 116 -0.44 9.20 7.53
N VAL A 117 -0.68 10.48 7.77
CA VAL A 117 -0.01 11.58 7.08
C VAL A 117 0.72 12.42 8.14
N PRO A 118 1.96 12.02 8.54
CA PRO A 118 2.71 12.76 9.57
C PRO A 118 3.28 14.07 9.07
N GLY A 119 3.46 14.22 7.75
CA GLY A 119 4.02 15.41 7.13
C GLY A 119 3.00 16.50 6.88
N ARG A 120 3.44 17.54 6.16
CA ARG A 120 2.54 18.60 5.73
C ARG A 120 1.66 18.12 4.59
N PHE A 121 0.37 18.42 4.68
CA PHE A 121 -0.58 18.07 3.62
C PHE A 121 -0.17 18.58 2.24
N LEU A 122 0.39 19.78 2.16
CA LEU A 122 0.87 20.36 0.91
C LEU A 122 1.97 19.54 0.25
N ASN A 123 2.76 18.79 1.02
CA ASN A 123 3.78 17.90 0.48
C ASN A 123 3.18 16.77 -0.35
N LEU A 124 2.00 16.28 0.03
CA LEU A 124 1.29 15.25 -0.75
C LEU A 124 0.96 15.75 -2.15
N LEU A 125 0.53 17.00 -2.25
CA LEU A 125 0.20 17.61 -3.54
C LEU A 125 1.45 17.84 -4.37
N SER A 126 2.53 18.34 -3.76
CA SER A 126 3.75 18.71 -4.48
C SER A 126 4.65 17.52 -4.82
N ASN A 127 4.54 16.41 -4.09
CA ASN A 127 5.42 15.25 -4.24
C ASN A 127 4.89 14.16 -5.18
N GLY A 128 3.70 14.33 -5.75
CA GLY A 128 3.19 13.48 -6.82
C GLY A 128 2.23 12.37 -6.36
N TYR A 129 1.76 12.37 -5.11
CA TYR A 129 0.84 11.34 -4.61
C TYR A 129 -0.50 11.34 -5.33
N LEU A 130 -1.05 12.53 -5.66
CA LEU A 130 -2.29 12.61 -6.42
C LEU A 130 -2.11 12.11 -7.85
N ASP A 131 -0.98 12.39 -8.46
CA ASP A 131 -0.68 11.90 -9.81
C ASP A 131 -0.55 10.38 -9.81
N MET A 132 -0.02 9.81 -8.75
CA MET A 132 0.02 8.36 -8.58
C MET A 132 -1.38 7.75 -8.53
N ILE A 133 -2.31 8.36 -7.81
CA ILE A 133 -3.71 7.92 -7.75
C ILE A 133 -4.36 8.04 -9.13
N LYS A 134 -4.14 9.14 -9.84
CA LYS A 134 -4.70 9.37 -11.18
C LYS A 134 -4.20 8.37 -12.22
N GLN A 135 -3.02 7.80 -12.05
CA GLN A 135 -2.51 6.78 -12.96
C GLN A 135 -3.36 5.51 -13.01
N GLY A 136 -4.15 5.26 -11.98
CA GLY A 136 -5.13 4.18 -12.00
C GLY A 136 -6.24 4.37 -13.03
N GLY A 137 -6.40 5.59 -13.57
CA GLY A 137 -7.34 5.90 -14.64
C GLY A 137 -8.80 5.83 -14.24
N ALA A 138 -9.67 5.67 -15.24
CA ALA A 138 -11.11 5.65 -15.04
C ALA A 138 -11.60 4.57 -14.06
N PRO A 139 -11.07 3.34 -14.02
CA PRO A 139 -11.53 2.34 -13.05
C PRO A 139 -11.31 2.75 -11.60
N VAL A 140 -10.16 3.33 -11.28
CA VAL A 140 -9.87 3.82 -9.91
C VAL A 140 -10.75 5.01 -9.58
N MET A 141 -10.91 5.95 -10.49
CA MET A 141 -11.75 7.13 -10.29
C MET A 141 -13.22 6.76 -10.09
N SER A 142 -13.72 5.77 -10.86
CA SER A 142 -15.07 5.25 -10.68
C SER A 142 -15.27 4.57 -9.33
N PHE A 143 -14.28 3.80 -8.90
CA PHE A 143 -14.31 3.15 -7.57
C PHE A 143 -14.36 4.21 -6.46
N LEU A 144 -13.50 5.23 -6.54
CA LEU A 144 -13.48 6.32 -5.56
C LEU A 144 -14.80 7.09 -5.55
N ALA A 145 -15.36 7.37 -6.72
CA ALA A 145 -16.65 8.05 -6.86
C ALA A 145 -17.78 7.25 -6.19
N HIS A 146 -17.80 5.93 -6.38
CA HIS A 146 -18.79 5.04 -5.77
C HIS A 146 -18.74 5.09 -4.24
N HIS A 147 -17.58 5.38 -3.66
CA HIS A 147 -17.37 5.53 -2.22
C HIS A 147 -17.37 6.99 -1.75
N GLY A 148 -17.93 7.90 -2.54
CA GLY A 148 -18.06 9.31 -2.16
C GLY A 148 -16.81 10.16 -2.33
N LEU A 149 -15.79 9.67 -3.05
CA LEU A 149 -14.52 10.38 -3.27
C LEU A 149 -14.37 10.83 -4.75
N ALA A 150 -15.45 11.38 -5.33
CA ALA A 150 -15.54 11.67 -6.75
C ALA A 150 -14.66 12.83 -7.24
N SER A 151 -14.15 13.69 -6.35
CA SER A 151 -13.37 14.87 -6.71
C SER A 151 -12.09 14.97 -5.94
N ILE A 152 -11.12 15.71 -6.49
CA ILE A 152 -9.86 16.00 -5.79
C ILE A 152 -10.13 16.66 -4.43
N ALA A 153 -11.12 17.55 -4.35
CA ALA A 153 -11.51 18.18 -3.08
C ALA A 153 -11.96 17.16 -2.03
N LYS A 154 -12.74 16.14 -2.43
CA LYS A 154 -13.19 15.09 -1.52
C LYS A 154 -12.06 14.16 -1.09
N ILE A 155 -11.17 13.79 -2.02
CA ILE A 155 -9.96 13.02 -1.72
C ILE A 155 -9.08 13.81 -0.75
N THR A 156 -8.88 15.08 -1.00
CA THR A 156 -8.12 15.99 -0.15
C THR A 156 -8.70 16.06 1.26
N ALA A 157 -10.02 16.20 1.37
CA ALA A 157 -10.70 16.24 2.67
C ALA A 157 -10.55 14.91 3.43
N ALA A 158 -10.64 13.77 2.73
CA ALA A 158 -10.44 12.45 3.34
C ALA A 158 -9.00 12.29 3.86
N ILE A 159 -8.00 12.72 3.11
CA ILE A 159 -6.59 12.67 3.53
C ILE A 159 -6.37 13.56 4.76
N ARG A 160 -6.96 14.76 4.79
CA ARG A 160 -6.87 15.65 5.97
C ARG A 160 -7.42 15.01 7.24
N LYS A 161 -8.48 14.22 7.13
CA LYS A 161 -9.04 13.48 8.27
C LYS A 161 -8.10 12.39 8.78
N MET A 162 -7.22 11.87 7.93
CA MET A 162 -6.22 10.86 8.29
C MET A 162 -4.98 11.48 8.95
N LYS A 163 -4.86 12.80 8.93
CA LYS A 163 -3.78 13.52 9.60
C LYS A 163 -4.01 13.48 11.11
N GLY A 164 -3.28 12.61 11.75
CA GLY A 164 -3.36 12.44 13.20
C GLY A 164 -2.06 12.70 13.88
#